data_e6ca3b939eddbbea632610ce4d932331
#
_entry.id   e6ca3b939eddbbea632610ce4d932331
#
_cell.length_a   1.000
_cell.length_b   1.000
_cell.length_c   1.000
_cell.angle_alpha   90.00
_cell.angle_beta   90.00
_cell.angle_gamma   90.00
#
_symmetry.space_group_name_H-M   'P 1'
#
loop_
_entity.id
_entity.type
_entity.pdbx_description
1 polymer ?
#
loop_
_entity_poly.entity_id
_entity_poly.type
_entity_poly.pdbx_seq_one_letter_code
_entity_poly.pdbx_strand_id
1 'polypeptide(L)'
;MAQKPVEQAPGYDASTVMAQLLGHLEDDFDDTGPFAHDPSIENTYTPIWREAIWPTEFMALHWHPLFWGWGVERGHDQPVLVIPGFIANDLIMLPMRQWLNRIGYRAHAANIHWNTSCPDQTASDLARQVESIHRRTGKKVILVGHSLGGMLAKTVMLKNPELIDRVITVGSPFRDIVEAHPLVLKVWDYLKIGKGDLVGRNLKASCGTGYCLCDFTQNMIAPAAVDVPQFAIYSRNDGIVGWQSCAEEDPSKNIEVNGASHMGLAFNIGSYRALAKRLAQKV
;
A
#
# COMPACT_ATOMS: atom_id res chain seq x y z
N MET A 1 -17.60 8.43 -49.92
CA MET A 1 -17.73 8.53 -48.45
C MET A 1 -16.36 8.88 -47.90
N ALA A 2 -16.16 10.14 -47.52
CA ALA A 2 -14.88 10.63 -46.99
C ALA A 2 -14.84 10.38 -45.49
N GLN A 3 -13.78 9.70 -45.01
CA GLN A 3 -13.53 9.51 -43.61
C GLN A 3 -13.11 10.86 -43.00
N LYS A 4 -13.78 11.25 -41.89
CA LYS A 4 -13.35 12.39 -41.04
C LYS A 4 -12.05 12.06 -40.32
N PRO A 5 -11.12 13.03 -40.21
CA PRO A 5 -9.91 12.82 -39.44
C PRO A 5 -10.24 12.68 -37.96
N VAL A 6 -9.56 11.72 -37.31
CA VAL A 6 -9.59 11.52 -35.87
C VAL A 6 -8.86 12.70 -35.21
N GLU A 7 -9.59 13.50 -34.47
CA GLU A 7 -9.08 14.62 -33.67
C GLU A 7 -8.23 14.05 -32.55
N GLN A 8 -6.92 14.35 -32.55
CA GLN A 8 -6.00 13.95 -31.49
C GLN A 8 -6.39 14.67 -30.20
N ALA A 9 -6.62 13.92 -29.13
CA ALA A 9 -6.84 14.47 -27.81
C ALA A 9 -5.62 15.32 -27.37
N PRO A 10 -5.84 16.48 -26.71
CA PRO A 10 -4.76 17.36 -26.29
C PRO A 10 -3.83 16.61 -25.31
N GLY A 11 -2.54 16.59 -25.64
CA GLY A 11 -1.51 16.01 -24.78
C GLY A 11 -1.47 16.75 -23.44
N TYR A 12 -1.77 16.07 -22.35
CA TYR A 12 -1.60 16.58 -21.01
C TYR A 12 -0.11 16.61 -20.69
N ASP A 13 0.44 17.83 -20.59
CA ASP A 13 1.79 18.05 -20.10
C ASP A 13 1.82 17.89 -18.56
N ALA A 14 2.60 16.94 -18.08
CA ALA A 14 2.74 16.63 -16.67
C ALA A 14 3.19 17.85 -15.83
N SER A 15 3.91 18.81 -16.44
CA SER A 15 4.35 20.05 -15.80
C SER A 15 3.18 21.01 -15.55
N THR A 16 2.21 21.06 -16.45
CA THR A 16 0.99 21.89 -16.32
C THR A 16 0.06 21.32 -15.27
N VAL A 17 -0.08 19.99 -15.20
CA VAL A 17 -0.86 19.33 -14.14
C VAL A 17 -0.23 19.54 -12.77
N MET A 18 1.10 19.43 -12.68
CA MET A 18 1.82 19.69 -11.43
C MET A 18 1.72 21.15 -10.99
N ALA A 19 1.81 22.11 -11.91
CA ALA A 19 1.66 23.52 -11.62
C ALA A 19 0.24 23.90 -11.16
N GLN A 20 -0.79 23.28 -11.76
CA GLN A 20 -2.18 23.44 -11.30
C GLN A 20 -2.41 22.80 -9.93
N LEU A 21 -1.84 21.63 -9.66
CA LEU A 21 -1.87 20.99 -8.33
C LEU A 21 -1.21 21.88 -7.27
N LEU A 22 -0.07 22.49 -7.57
CA LEU A 22 0.64 23.39 -6.66
C LEU A 22 -0.07 24.72 -6.45
N GLY A 23 -0.80 25.24 -7.44
CA GLY A 23 -1.52 26.51 -7.36
C GLY A 23 -2.80 26.47 -6.51
N HIS A 24 -3.41 25.30 -6.30
CA HIS A 24 -4.58 25.11 -5.41
C HIS A 24 -4.20 24.71 -3.98
N LEU A 25 -2.91 24.79 -3.62
CA LEU A 25 -2.40 24.33 -2.32
C LEU A 25 -2.68 25.30 -1.15
N GLU A 26 -3.29 26.46 -1.38
CA GLU A 26 -3.48 27.51 -0.36
C GLU A 26 -4.92 27.65 0.17
N ASP A 27 -5.92 26.92 -0.38
CA ASP A 27 -7.32 27.09 0.02
C ASP A 27 -7.83 25.95 0.93
N ASP A 28 -8.13 26.34 2.15
CA ASP A 28 -8.98 25.80 3.21
C ASP A 28 -9.30 24.30 3.23
N PHE A 29 -8.58 23.58 4.09
CA PHE A 29 -8.96 22.27 4.59
C PHE A 29 -9.95 22.46 5.76
N ASP A 30 -11.22 22.09 5.59
CA ASP A 30 -12.21 22.03 6.67
C ASP A 30 -11.94 20.80 7.56
N ASP A 31 -11.36 21.03 8.74
CA ASP A 31 -10.94 20.02 9.72
C ASP A 31 -12.10 19.58 10.66
N THR A 32 -13.36 19.75 10.23
CA THR A 32 -14.53 19.47 11.09
C THR A 32 -15.18 18.08 10.91
N GLY A 33 -14.56 17.17 10.16
CA GLY A 33 -15.06 15.80 9.95
C GLY A 33 -14.89 14.90 11.18
N PRO A 34 -15.61 13.75 11.26
CA PRO A 34 -15.46 12.76 12.33
C PRO A 34 -14.08 12.07 12.39
N PHE A 35 -13.20 12.43 11.48
CA PHE A 35 -11.78 12.08 11.43
C PHE A 35 -10.91 13.35 11.54
N ALA A 36 -11.43 14.38 12.24
CA ALA A 36 -10.61 15.51 12.63
C ALA A 36 -9.30 14.96 13.22
N HIS A 37 -8.19 15.46 12.70
CA HIS A 37 -6.85 15.16 13.17
C HIS A 37 -6.83 15.21 14.69
N ASP A 38 -6.45 14.12 15.36
CA ASP A 38 -6.24 14.15 16.80
C ASP A 38 -5.05 15.08 17.08
N PRO A 39 -5.28 16.27 17.67
CA PRO A 39 -4.22 17.24 17.91
C PRO A 39 -3.18 16.74 18.93
N SER A 40 -3.43 15.61 19.59
CA SER A 40 -2.47 14.95 20.49
C SER A 40 -1.45 14.08 19.74
N ILE A 41 -1.72 13.76 18.46
CA ILE A 41 -0.77 13.05 17.58
C ILE A 41 0.05 14.12 16.88
N GLU A 42 1.21 14.47 17.43
CA GLU A 42 2.18 15.34 16.73
C GLU A 42 2.45 14.76 15.33
N ASN A 43 2.30 15.59 14.29
CA ASN A 43 2.64 15.25 12.91
C ASN A 43 4.11 14.84 12.83
N THR A 44 4.36 13.55 12.82
CA THR A 44 5.71 12.98 12.86
C THR A 44 6.25 12.63 11.48
N TYR A 45 5.71 13.25 10.42
CA TYR A 45 6.25 13.09 9.08
C TYR A 45 7.63 13.71 8.96
N THR A 46 8.53 13.00 8.33
CA THR A 46 9.76 13.62 7.86
C THR A 46 9.45 14.47 6.61
N PRO A 47 10.31 15.45 6.28
CA PRO A 47 10.06 16.28 5.10
C PRO A 47 9.94 15.44 3.83
N ILE A 48 8.88 15.69 3.03
CA ILE A 48 8.52 14.91 1.83
C ILE A 48 9.65 14.81 0.78
N TRP A 49 10.57 15.79 0.74
CA TRP A 49 11.71 15.74 -0.18
C TRP A 49 12.64 14.54 0.06
N ARG A 50 12.58 13.94 1.27
CA ARG A 50 13.32 12.71 1.58
C ARG A 50 12.84 11.51 0.76
N GLU A 51 11.63 11.57 0.25
CA GLU A 51 11.13 10.54 -0.67
C GLU A 51 11.96 10.46 -1.95
N ALA A 52 12.65 11.53 -2.34
CA ALA A 52 13.54 11.54 -3.51
C ALA A 52 14.73 10.57 -3.41
N ILE A 53 15.01 9.99 -2.23
CA ILE A 53 16.11 9.03 -2.05
C ILE A 53 15.78 7.59 -2.52
N TRP A 54 14.51 7.25 -2.77
CA TRP A 54 14.10 5.89 -3.14
C TRP A 54 14.88 5.26 -4.31
N PRO A 55 15.36 6.02 -5.34
CA PRO A 55 16.15 5.41 -6.41
C PRO A 55 17.48 4.86 -5.91
N THR A 56 18.10 5.50 -4.91
CA THR A 56 19.34 5.01 -4.31
C THR A 56 19.10 3.75 -3.49
N GLU A 57 17.97 3.66 -2.79
CA GLU A 57 17.55 2.46 -2.05
C GLU A 57 17.28 1.29 -3.01
N PHE A 58 16.61 1.56 -4.14
CA PHE A 58 16.39 0.60 -5.21
C PHE A 58 17.71 0.07 -5.79
N MET A 59 18.65 0.96 -6.11
CA MET A 59 19.96 0.56 -6.62
C MET A 59 20.73 -0.26 -5.59
N ALA A 60 20.79 0.19 -4.34
CA ALA A 60 21.46 -0.51 -3.25
C ALA A 60 20.92 -1.94 -3.05
N LEU A 61 19.60 -2.11 -3.14
CA LEU A 61 18.97 -3.42 -3.05
C LEU A 61 19.46 -4.37 -4.14
N HIS A 62 19.51 -3.92 -5.40
CA HIS A 62 19.86 -4.77 -6.53
C HIS A 62 21.32 -5.25 -6.49
N TRP A 63 22.20 -4.46 -5.87
CA TRP A 63 23.60 -4.83 -5.66
C TRP A 63 23.83 -5.68 -4.41
N HIS A 64 22.84 -5.81 -3.53
CA HIS A 64 22.98 -6.54 -2.27
C HIS A 64 22.72 -8.04 -2.43
N PRO A 65 23.57 -8.94 -1.86
CA PRO A 65 23.39 -10.40 -1.96
C PRO A 65 22.02 -10.92 -1.50
N LEU A 66 21.39 -10.24 -0.53
CA LEU A 66 20.05 -10.55 -0.04
C LEU A 66 19.01 -10.56 -1.17
N PHE A 67 19.09 -9.62 -2.12
CA PHE A 67 18.17 -9.57 -3.27
C PHE A 67 18.31 -10.80 -4.18
N TRP A 68 19.48 -11.42 -4.16
CA TRP A 68 19.75 -12.65 -4.89
C TRP A 68 19.42 -13.91 -4.08
N GLY A 69 18.86 -13.76 -2.89
CA GLY A 69 18.41 -14.85 -2.02
C GLY A 69 19.49 -15.44 -1.11
N TRP A 70 20.63 -14.77 -0.96
CA TRP A 70 21.70 -15.25 -0.09
C TRP A 70 21.36 -15.01 1.38
N GLY A 71 21.53 -16.05 2.20
CA GLY A 71 21.27 -15.97 3.64
C GLY A 71 19.80 -15.82 4.02
N VAL A 72 18.87 -16.24 3.14
CA VAL A 72 17.43 -16.18 3.36
C VAL A 72 16.84 -17.59 3.39
N GLU A 73 15.94 -17.84 4.34
CA GLU A 73 15.19 -19.10 4.44
C GLU A 73 14.26 -19.29 3.24
N ARG A 74 14.11 -20.55 2.80
CA ARG A 74 13.31 -20.88 1.60
C ARG A 74 11.83 -20.97 1.92
N GLY A 75 11.00 -20.49 0.98
CA GLY A 75 9.55 -20.35 1.16
C GLY A 75 8.71 -21.60 0.83
N HIS A 76 9.30 -22.70 0.33
CA HIS A 76 8.64 -23.99 0.07
C HIS A 76 7.31 -23.87 -0.72
N ASP A 77 7.30 -23.06 -1.78
CA ASP A 77 6.12 -22.80 -2.62
C ASP A 77 4.91 -22.24 -1.86
N GLN A 78 5.12 -21.60 -0.70
CA GLN A 78 4.06 -20.90 0.01
C GLN A 78 3.55 -19.72 -0.84
N PRO A 79 2.23 -19.61 -1.10
CA PRO A 79 1.69 -18.52 -1.91
C PRO A 79 1.74 -17.19 -1.15
N VAL A 80 2.18 -16.15 -1.85
CA VAL A 80 2.24 -14.78 -1.35
C VAL A 80 1.54 -13.86 -2.34
N LEU A 81 0.56 -13.09 -1.91
CA LEU A 81 -0.06 -12.03 -2.71
C LEU A 81 0.59 -10.69 -2.32
N VAL A 82 1.17 -9.99 -3.30
CA VAL A 82 1.85 -8.71 -3.09
C VAL A 82 0.97 -7.58 -3.61
N ILE A 83 0.61 -6.65 -2.73
CA ILE A 83 -0.40 -5.61 -2.99
C ILE A 83 0.27 -4.23 -2.99
N PRO A 84 0.17 -3.47 -4.11
CA PRO A 84 0.78 -2.15 -4.25
C PRO A 84 0.03 -1.07 -3.46
N GLY A 85 0.73 0.04 -3.16
CA GLY A 85 0.18 1.22 -2.52
C GLY A 85 -0.68 2.10 -3.42
N PHE A 86 -1.10 3.26 -2.88
CA PHE A 86 -1.87 4.27 -3.61
C PHE A 86 -1.07 4.78 -4.83
N ILE A 87 -1.74 4.99 -5.96
CA ILE A 87 -1.16 5.39 -7.26
C ILE A 87 -0.05 4.43 -7.74
N ALA A 88 0.17 3.33 -7.07
CA ALA A 88 1.10 2.29 -7.49
C ALA A 88 0.39 1.20 -8.29
N ASN A 89 1.18 0.35 -8.91
CA ASN A 89 0.70 -0.80 -9.69
C ASN A 89 1.60 -2.02 -9.46
N ASP A 90 1.22 -3.13 -10.08
CA ASP A 90 1.96 -4.38 -9.96
C ASP A 90 3.41 -4.31 -10.47
N LEU A 91 3.74 -3.40 -11.41
CA LEU A 91 5.10 -3.26 -11.91
C LEU A 91 6.04 -2.68 -10.86
N ILE A 92 5.55 -1.74 -10.04
CA ILE A 92 6.33 -1.18 -8.93
C ILE A 92 6.70 -2.27 -7.93
N MET A 93 5.80 -3.23 -7.68
CA MET A 93 6.05 -4.35 -6.77
C MET A 93 6.76 -5.54 -7.43
N LEU A 94 7.14 -5.43 -8.71
CA LEU A 94 7.81 -6.52 -9.44
C LEU A 94 9.13 -6.96 -8.79
N PRO A 95 10.02 -6.07 -8.33
CA PRO A 95 11.26 -6.50 -7.65
C PRO A 95 11.01 -7.36 -6.43
N MET A 96 10.01 -7.01 -5.60
CA MET A 96 9.62 -7.79 -4.43
C MET A 96 9.09 -9.16 -4.81
N ARG A 97 8.22 -9.27 -5.82
CA ARG A 97 7.73 -10.57 -6.30
C ARG A 97 8.84 -11.42 -6.90
N GLN A 98 9.76 -10.84 -7.66
CA GLN A 98 10.91 -11.55 -8.20
C GLN A 98 11.81 -12.09 -7.09
N TRP A 99 12.05 -11.29 -6.05
CA TRP A 99 12.80 -11.73 -4.89
C TRP A 99 12.10 -12.86 -4.14
N LEU A 100 10.80 -12.74 -3.86
CA LEU A 100 10.00 -13.79 -3.21
C LEU A 100 10.06 -15.11 -4.00
N ASN A 101 9.90 -15.06 -5.32
CA ASN A 101 10.02 -16.26 -6.17
C ASN A 101 11.43 -16.85 -6.11
N ARG A 102 12.47 -16.01 -6.10
CA ARG A 102 13.87 -16.43 -6.02
C ARG A 102 14.18 -17.15 -4.71
N ILE A 103 13.57 -16.71 -3.61
CA ILE A 103 13.73 -17.37 -2.30
C ILE A 103 12.71 -18.51 -2.08
N GLY A 104 11.98 -18.93 -3.11
CA GLY A 104 11.17 -20.15 -3.12
C GLY A 104 9.73 -19.99 -2.63
N TYR A 105 9.21 -18.76 -2.56
CA TYR A 105 7.78 -18.52 -2.44
C TYR A 105 7.11 -18.54 -3.81
N ARG A 106 5.80 -18.64 -3.84
CA ARG A 106 5.00 -18.44 -5.05
C ARG A 106 4.32 -17.08 -4.99
N ALA A 107 5.01 -16.05 -5.50
CA ALA A 107 4.53 -14.69 -5.43
C ALA A 107 3.54 -14.38 -6.56
N HIS A 108 2.38 -13.84 -6.20
CA HIS A 108 1.30 -13.42 -7.09
C HIS A 108 1.21 -11.90 -7.15
N ALA A 109 0.89 -11.39 -8.34
CA ALA A 109 0.50 -10.00 -8.53
C ALA A 109 -0.94 -9.78 -8.06
N ALA A 110 -1.27 -8.57 -7.65
CA ALA A 110 -2.61 -8.20 -7.19
C ALA A 110 -3.61 -7.94 -8.33
N ASN A 111 -3.15 -7.95 -9.59
CA ASN A 111 -3.90 -7.55 -10.78
C ASN A 111 -4.38 -6.09 -10.72
N ILE A 112 -3.58 -5.24 -10.10
CA ILE A 112 -3.84 -3.81 -9.96
C ILE A 112 -3.00 -3.05 -11.00
N HIS A 113 -3.68 -2.39 -11.97
CA HIS A 113 -3.05 -1.53 -12.96
C HIS A 113 -2.71 -0.15 -12.38
N TRP A 114 -3.63 0.41 -11.60
CA TRP A 114 -3.45 1.63 -10.80
C TRP A 114 -4.32 1.51 -9.56
N ASN A 115 -3.71 1.63 -8.37
CA ASN A 115 -4.44 1.54 -7.10
C ASN A 115 -5.07 2.90 -6.75
N THR A 116 -6.07 3.28 -7.52
CA THR A 116 -6.82 4.54 -7.42
C THR A 116 -8.34 4.32 -7.39
N SER A 117 -8.77 3.07 -7.37
CA SER A 117 -10.20 2.68 -7.31
C SER A 117 -10.73 2.72 -5.88
N CYS A 118 -12.04 2.52 -5.73
CA CYS A 118 -12.67 2.36 -4.40
C CYS A 118 -11.97 1.24 -3.61
N PRO A 119 -11.40 1.53 -2.42
CA PRO A 119 -10.67 0.52 -1.64
C PRO A 119 -11.51 -0.70 -1.27
N ASP A 120 -12.81 -0.51 -0.99
CA ASP A 120 -13.71 -1.62 -0.67
C ASP A 120 -13.93 -2.57 -1.86
N GLN A 121 -14.10 -2.01 -3.06
CA GLN A 121 -14.19 -2.80 -4.27
C GLN A 121 -12.88 -3.53 -4.56
N THR A 122 -11.74 -2.84 -4.41
CA THR A 122 -10.41 -3.43 -4.58
C THR A 122 -10.18 -4.57 -3.59
N ALA A 123 -10.54 -4.39 -2.31
CA ALA A 123 -10.45 -5.45 -1.30
C ALA A 123 -11.31 -6.66 -1.67
N SER A 124 -12.52 -6.44 -2.21
CA SER A 124 -13.39 -7.53 -2.67
C SER A 124 -12.81 -8.29 -3.86
N ASP A 125 -12.15 -7.59 -4.79
CA ASP A 125 -11.45 -8.22 -5.93
C ASP A 125 -10.25 -9.04 -5.45
N LEU A 126 -9.48 -8.51 -4.50
CA LEU A 126 -8.35 -9.21 -3.86
C LEU A 126 -8.82 -10.45 -3.08
N ALA A 127 -9.94 -10.39 -2.36
CA ALA A 127 -10.53 -11.55 -1.66
C ALA A 127 -10.83 -12.68 -2.64
N ARG A 128 -11.48 -12.40 -3.78
CA ARG A 128 -11.73 -13.40 -4.84
C ARG A 128 -10.43 -13.99 -5.39
N GLN A 129 -9.38 -13.18 -5.50
CA GLN A 129 -8.09 -13.66 -5.95
C GLN A 129 -7.43 -14.58 -4.91
N VAL A 130 -7.51 -14.25 -3.62
CA VAL A 130 -7.05 -15.10 -2.51
C VAL A 130 -7.76 -16.45 -2.54
N GLU A 131 -9.09 -16.48 -2.65
CA GLU A 131 -9.86 -17.71 -2.80
C GLU A 131 -9.37 -18.56 -3.99
N SER A 132 -9.12 -17.92 -5.13
CA SER A 132 -8.62 -18.61 -6.33
C SER A 132 -7.21 -19.18 -6.11
N ILE A 133 -6.32 -18.46 -5.44
CA ILE A 133 -4.97 -18.94 -5.10
C ILE A 133 -5.07 -20.13 -4.15
N HIS A 134 -5.87 -19.98 -3.08
CA HIS A 134 -6.09 -21.05 -2.11
C HIS A 134 -6.62 -22.34 -2.76
N ARG A 135 -7.67 -22.24 -3.58
CA ARG A 135 -8.23 -23.41 -4.30
C ARG A 135 -7.20 -24.12 -5.19
N ARG A 136 -6.29 -23.37 -5.83
CA ARG A 136 -5.25 -23.96 -6.70
C ARG A 136 -4.08 -24.55 -5.95
N THR A 137 -3.77 -24.04 -4.76
CA THR A 137 -2.56 -24.43 -4.02
C THR A 137 -2.84 -25.32 -2.82
N GLY A 138 -4.08 -25.34 -2.31
CA GLY A 138 -4.46 -25.98 -1.06
C GLY A 138 -3.84 -25.34 0.18
N LYS A 139 -3.16 -24.18 0.04
CA LYS A 139 -2.44 -23.51 1.11
C LYS A 139 -3.09 -22.18 1.46
N LYS A 140 -3.02 -21.76 2.72
CA LYS A 140 -3.35 -20.38 3.13
C LYS A 140 -2.41 -19.40 2.44
N VAL A 141 -2.86 -18.17 2.18
CA VAL A 141 -2.11 -17.16 1.44
C VAL A 141 -1.48 -16.16 2.40
N ILE A 142 -0.20 -15.86 2.21
CA ILE A 142 0.46 -14.74 2.88
C ILE A 142 0.11 -13.47 2.11
N LEU A 143 -0.28 -12.40 2.82
CA LEU A 143 -0.50 -11.09 2.22
C LEU A 143 0.66 -10.15 2.58
N VAL A 144 1.26 -9.53 1.58
CA VAL A 144 2.27 -8.49 1.75
C VAL A 144 1.76 -7.23 1.07
N GLY A 145 1.50 -6.18 1.84
CA GLY A 145 0.94 -4.93 1.32
C GLY A 145 1.81 -3.72 1.65
N HIS A 146 2.11 -2.89 0.64
CA HIS A 146 2.79 -1.62 0.80
C HIS A 146 1.78 -0.48 0.90
N SER A 147 1.93 0.43 1.87
CA SER A 147 1.09 1.61 2.02
C SER A 147 -0.42 1.24 2.04
N LEU A 148 -1.26 1.84 1.19
CA LEU A 148 -2.68 1.45 1.01
C LEU A 148 -2.85 -0.07 0.80
N GLY A 149 -1.88 -0.73 0.15
CA GLY A 149 -1.93 -2.17 -0.06
C GLY A 149 -1.95 -2.99 1.23
N GLY A 150 -1.33 -2.51 2.32
CA GLY A 150 -1.39 -3.17 3.62
C GLY A 150 -2.75 -2.98 4.31
N MET A 151 -3.40 -1.83 4.12
CA MET A 151 -4.77 -1.61 4.60
C MET A 151 -5.76 -2.52 3.86
N LEU A 152 -5.59 -2.68 2.54
CA LEU A 152 -6.35 -3.63 1.73
C LEU A 152 -6.11 -5.08 2.19
N ALA A 153 -4.85 -5.44 2.47
CA ALA A 153 -4.50 -6.76 3.00
C ALA A 153 -5.20 -7.05 4.34
N LYS A 154 -5.22 -6.08 5.27
CA LYS A 154 -5.96 -6.17 6.54
C LYS A 154 -7.45 -6.38 6.30
N THR A 155 -8.06 -5.62 5.39
CA THR A 155 -9.49 -5.77 5.05
C THR A 155 -9.78 -7.17 4.48
N VAL A 156 -8.93 -7.70 3.60
CA VAL A 156 -9.08 -9.06 3.04
C VAL A 156 -8.94 -10.11 4.14
N MET A 157 -7.98 -9.96 5.04
CA MET A 157 -7.80 -10.85 6.19
C MET A 157 -9.05 -10.89 7.09
N LEU A 158 -9.64 -9.73 7.38
CA LEU A 158 -10.83 -9.66 8.23
C LEU A 158 -12.07 -10.27 7.58
N LYS A 159 -12.15 -10.24 6.24
CA LYS A 159 -13.25 -10.87 5.48
C LYS A 159 -13.08 -12.38 5.31
N ASN A 160 -11.86 -12.90 5.23
CA ASN A 160 -11.58 -14.31 4.92
C ASN A 160 -10.42 -14.86 5.78
N PRO A 161 -10.50 -14.82 7.11
CA PRO A 161 -9.38 -15.16 7.98
C PRO A 161 -8.89 -16.61 7.82
N GLU A 162 -9.79 -17.53 7.45
CA GLU A 162 -9.50 -18.94 7.26
C GLU A 162 -8.59 -19.22 6.05
N LEU A 163 -8.54 -18.28 5.08
CA LEU A 163 -7.73 -18.41 3.86
C LEU A 163 -6.35 -17.75 4.00
N ILE A 164 -6.13 -16.98 5.06
CA ILE A 164 -4.92 -16.18 5.26
C ILE A 164 -3.99 -16.86 6.27
N ASP A 165 -2.71 -16.98 5.90
CA ASP A 165 -1.66 -17.46 6.79
C ASP A 165 -1.21 -16.34 7.73
N ARG A 166 -0.86 -15.19 7.17
CA ARG A 166 -0.45 -13.97 7.89
C ARG A 166 -0.55 -12.74 6.98
N VAL A 167 -0.53 -11.58 7.61
CA VAL A 167 -0.40 -10.28 6.93
C VAL A 167 0.91 -9.63 7.31
N ILE A 168 1.65 -9.08 6.35
CA ILE A 168 2.83 -8.27 6.57
C ILE A 168 2.59 -6.92 5.90
N THR A 169 2.45 -5.87 6.68
CA THR A 169 2.28 -4.51 6.20
C THR A 169 3.64 -3.81 6.11
N VAL A 170 3.82 -2.99 5.08
CA VAL A 170 5.05 -2.24 4.81
C VAL A 170 4.69 -0.77 4.62
N GLY A 171 5.00 0.08 5.59
CA GLY A 171 4.66 1.51 5.58
C GLY A 171 3.15 1.76 5.41
N SER A 172 2.30 1.00 6.10
CA SER A 172 0.85 1.05 5.93
C SER A 172 0.17 1.62 7.15
N PRO A 173 -0.57 2.75 7.05
CA PRO A 173 -1.24 3.38 8.19
C PRO A 173 -2.58 2.69 8.50
N PHE A 174 -2.53 1.46 8.97
CA PHE A 174 -3.73 0.64 9.21
C PHE A 174 -4.41 0.89 10.56
N ARG A 175 -3.87 1.78 11.39
CA ARG A 175 -4.48 2.20 12.67
C ARG A 175 -5.24 3.52 12.54
N ASP A 176 -4.91 4.32 11.52
CA ASP A 176 -5.60 5.58 11.24
C ASP A 176 -5.76 5.76 9.72
N ILE A 177 -7.01 5.96 9.28
CA ILE A 177 -7.33 6.06 7.84
C ILE A 177 -6.83 7.38 7.23
N VAL A 178 -6.64 8.41 8.04
CA VAL A 178 -6.42 9.81 7.58
C VAL A 178 -4.96 10.25 7.75
N GLU A 179 -4.11 9.45 8.38
CA GLU A 179 -2.72 9.82 8.63
C GLU A 179 -1.84 9.67 7.37
N ALA A 180 -2.09 10.51 6.38
CA ALA A 180 -1.21 10.64 5.23
C ALA A 180 -0.84 12.11 5.02
N HIS A 181 0.35 12.35 4.46
CA HIS A 181 0.81 13.70 4.15
C HIS A 181 -0.27 14.48 3.36
N PRO A 182 -0.56 15.75 3.68
CA PRO A 182 -1.64 16.53 3.06
C PRO A 182 -1.63 16.49 1.52
N LEU A 183 -0.44 16.45 0.91
CA LEU A 183 -0.32 16.32 -0.54
C LEU A 183 -0.97 15.02 -1.07
N VAL A 184 -0.84 13.89 -0.36
CA VAL A 184 -1.45 12.62 -0.77
C VAL A 184 -2.97 12.70 -0.67
N LEU A 185 -3.49 13.32 0.38
CA LEU A 185 -4.93 13.53 0.56
C LEU A 185 -5.49 14.45 -0.54
N LYS A 186 -4.79 15.51 -0.91
CA LYS A 186 -5.18 16.39 -2.04
C LYS A 186 -5.19 15.65 -3.38
N VAL A 187 -4.19 14.80 -3.63
CA VAL A 187 -4.18 13.97 -4.84
C VAL A 187 -5.36 13.00 -4.83
N TRP A 188 -5.70 12.42 -3.68
CA TRP A 188 -6.87 11.57 -3.53
C TRP A 188 -8.17 12.34 -3.85
N ASP A 189 -8.33 13.55 -3.32
CA ASP A 189 -9.50 14.39 -3.58
C ASP A 189 -9.59 14.81 -5.04
N TYR A 190 -8.47 15.17 -5.66
CA TYR A 190 -8.41 15.45 -7.10
C TYR A 190 -8.87 14.25 -7.94
N LEU A 191 -8.43 13.04 -7.59
CA LEU A 191 -8.85 11.83 -8.29
C LEU A 191 -10.35 11.54 -8.13
N LYS A 192 -10.97 11.90 -7.01
CA LYS A 192 -12.44 11.78 -6.81
C LYS A 192 -13.24 12.70 -7.74
N ILE A 193 -12.71 13.89 -8.03
CA ILE A 193 -13.37 14.90 -8.86
C ILE A 193 -13.14 14.63 -10.36
N GLY A 194 -12.04 13.98 -10.71
CA GLY A 194 -11.59 13.76 -12.08
C GLY A 194 -12.48 12.79 -12.87
N LYS A 195 -12.88 13.22 -14.09
CA LYS A 195 -13.67 12.42 -15.05
C LYS A 195 -12.79 11.67 -16.07
N GLY A 196 -11.52 11.41 -15.77
CA GLY A 196 -10.59 10.79 -16.72
C GLY A 196 -10.46 9.27 -16.57
N ASP A 197 -10.02 8.59 -17.64
CA ASP A 197 -9.78 7.13 -17.67
C ASP A 197 -8.69 6.64 -16.69
N LEU A 198 -7.91 7.55 -16.10
CA LEU A 198 -6.92 7.29 -15.05
C LEU A 198 -7.56 7.22 -13.65
N VAL A 199 -8.82 7.65 -13.53
CA VAL A 199 -9.53 7.66 -12.25
C VAL A 199 -10.15 6.30 -12.02
N GLY A 200 -9.85 5.73 -10.87
CA GLY A 200 -10.42 4.45 -10.45
C GLY A 200 -11.94 4.48 -10.54
N ARG A 201 -12.49 3.44 -11.14
CA ARG A 201 -13.94 3.27 -11.28
C ARG A 201 -14.57 3.16 -9.89
N ASN A 202 -15.76 3.74 -9.72
CA ASN A 202 -16.62 3.63 -8.54
C ASN A 202 -16.19 4.45 -7.30
N LEU A 203 -15.33 5.46 -7.42
CA LEU A 203 -15.13 6.41 -6.34
C LEU A 203 -16.39 7.27 -6.16
N LYS A 204 -16.88 7.34 -4.91
CA LYS A 204 -17.96 8.23 -4.47
C LYS A 204 -17.36 9.44 -3.77
N ALA A 205 -18.09 10.54 -3.74
CA ALA A 205 -17.68 11.75 -2.99
C ALA A 205 -17.35 11.44 -1.52
N SER A 206 -18.05 10.48 -0.90
CA SER A 206 -17.79 10.02 0.45
C SER A 206 -16.56 9.12 0.64
N CYS A 207 -15.93 8.67 -0.45
CA CYS A 207 -14.73 7.82 -0.33
C CYS A 207 -13.56 8.63 0.23
N GLY A 208 -12.91 8.13 1.28
CA GLY A 208 -11.77 8.77 1.93
C GLY A 208 -12.12 9.97 2.83
N THR A 209 -13.42 10.28 3.01
CA THR A 209 -13.86 11.32 3.95
C THR A 209 -14.16 10.77 5.35
N GLY A 210 -14.09 9.43 5.51
CA GLY A 210 -14.52 8.76 6.73
C GLY A 210 -16.02 8.62 6.89
N TYR A 211 -16.84 9.32 6.11
CA TYR A 211 -18.30 9.14 6.09
C TYR A 211 -18.76 7.96 5.22
N CYS A 212 -17.84 7.27 4.55
CA CYS A 212 -18.15 6.07 3.81
C CYS A 212 -18.36 4.90 4.78
N LEU A 213 -19.55 4.36 4.84
CA LEU A 213 -19.91 3.18 5.67
C LEU A 213 -19.56 1.86 4.96
N CYS A 214 -18.55 1.83 4.10
CA CYS A 214 -18.10 0.60 3.47
C CYS A 214 -17.27 -0.27 4.43
N ASP A 215 -17.20 -1.58 4.14
CA ASP A 215 -16.48 -2.54 4.99
C ASP A 215 -15.00 -2.15 5.17
N PHE A 216 -14.37 -1.60 4.13
CA PHE A 216 -12.98 -1.13 4.23
C PHE A 216 -12.82 -0.10 5.35
N THR A 217 -13.67 0.93 5.37
CA THR A 217 -13.62 1.98 6.40
C THR A 217 -13.92 1.41 7.79
N GLN A 218 -14.97 0.58 7.90
CA GLN A 218 -15.35 -0.03 9.18
C GLN A 218 -14.24 -0.95 9.73
N ASN A 219 -13.60 -1.73 8.88
CA ASN A 219 -12.50 -2.62 9.26
C ASN A 219 -11.24 -1.86 9.72
N MET A 220 -11.07 -0.62 9.29
CA MET A 220 -9.97 0.21 9.80
C MET A 220 -10.30 0.82 11.18
N ILE A 221 -11.54 1.30 11.36
CA ILE A 221 -11.97 1.98 12.60
C ILE A 221 -12.19 0.98 13.74
N ALA A 222 -12.90 -0.12 13.47
CA ALA A 222 -13.29 -1.12 14.48
C ALA A 222 -13.06 -2.54 13.91
N PRO A 223 -11.81 -2.97 13.80
CA PRO A 223 -11.51 -4.29 13.24
C PRO A 223 -12.05 -5.40 14.15
N ALA A 224 -12.66 -6.41 13.53
CA ALA A 224 -13.04 -7.63 14.24
C ALA A 224 -11.76 -8.35 14.74
N ALA A 225 -11.84 -8.97 15.91
CA ALA A 225 -10.78 -9.83 16.40
C ALA A 225 -10.69 -11.11 15.55
N VAL A 226 -9.54 -11.39 14.95
CA VAL A 226 -9.27 -12.61 14.18
C VAL A 226 -7.95 -13.22 14.62
N ASP A 227 -7.87 -14.53 14.61
CA ASP A 227 -6.65 -15.28 14.93
C ASP A 227 -5.78 -15.47 13.69
N VAL A 228 -5.37 -14.36 13.10
CA VAL A 228 -4.42 -14.32 11.98
C VAL A 228 -3.30 -13.37 12.34
N PRO A 229 -2.04 -13.81 12.34
CA PRO A 229 -0.92 -12.95 12.66
C PRO A 229 -0.79 -11.78 11.69
N GLN A 230 -0.69 -10.57 12.22
CA GLN A 230 -0.35 -9.37 11.47
C GLN A 230 0.99 -8.83 11.98
N PHE A 231 1.88 -8.46 11.05
CA PHE A 231 3.19 -7.90 11.33
C PHE A 231 3.36 -6.58 10.58
N ALA A 232 4.02 -5.62 11.23
CA ALA A 232 4.27 -4.30 10.66
C ALA A 232 5.77 -4.07 10.42
N ILE A 233 6.08 -3.54 9.24
CA ILE A 233 7.39 -3.02 8.86
C ILE A 233 7.19 -1.54 8.54
N TYR A 234 7.89 -0.66 9.25
CA TYR A 234 7.74 0.78 9.11
C TYR A 234 9.07 1.52 9.24
N SER A 235 9.08 2.79 8.93
CA SER A 235 10.23 3.68 9.12
C SER A 235 9.81 4.97 9.79
N ARG A 236 10.60 5.45 10.76
CA ARG A 236 10.43 6.81 11.31
C ARG A 236 10.88 7.90 10.35
N ASN A 237 11.53 7.51 9.25
CA ASN A 237 11.97 8.42 8.20
C ASN A 237 10.98 8.49 7.03
N ASP A 238 9.79 7.90 7.18
CA ASP A 238 8.70 7.99 6.23
C ASP A 238 8.23 9.45 6.11
N GLY A 239 8.15 9.96 4.87
CA GLY A 239 7.73 11.33 4.57
C GLY A 239 6.27 11.43 4.13
N ILE A 240 5.54 10.31 4.12
CA ILE A 240 4.16 10.24 3.60
C ILE A 240 3.17 9.85 4.67
N VAL A 241 3.51 8.88 5.54
CA VAL A 241 2.62 8.42 6.61
C VAL A 241 3.32 8.45 7.96
N GLY A 242 2.59 8.75 9.02
CA GLY A 242 3.10 8.70 10.39
C GLY A 242 3.42 7.24 10.78
N TRP A 243 4.61 7.00 11.30
CA TRP A 243 5.02 5.66 11.69
C TRP A 243 4.15 5.05 12.79
N GLN A 244 3.54 5.89 13.65
CA GLN A 244 2.68 5.45 14.75
C GLN A 244 1.43 4.74 14.24
N SER A 245 0.86 5.20 13.14
CA SER A 245 -0.30 4.57 12.50
C SER A 245 0.07 3.27 11.75
N CYS A 246 1.36 3.09 11.47
CA CYS A 246 1.88 1.88 10.82
C CYS A 246 2.26 0.77 11.79
N ALA A 247 2.40 1.06 13.09
CA ALA A 247 2.90 0.11 14.07
C ALA A 247 1.76 -0.69 14.74
N GLU A 248 1.97 -1.98 14.98
CA GLU A 248 1.12 -2.80 15.85
C GLU A 248 1.27 -2.38 17.31
N GLU A 249 0.23 -2.61 18.12
CA GLU A 249 0.27 -2.36 19.57
C GLU A 249 1.26 -3.26 20.28
N ASP A 250 1.36 -4.52 19.85
CA ASP A 250 2.37 -5.46 20.33
C ASP A 250 3.72 -5.16 19.65
N PRO A 251 4.73 -4.65 20.42
CA PRO A 251 6.02 -4.32 19.85
C PRO A 251 6.74 -5.51 19.21
N SER A 252 6.44 -6.74 19.63
CA SER A 252 7.04 -7.95 19.07
C SER A 252 6.66 -8.20 17.62
N LYS A 253 5.53 -7.62 17.17
CA LYS A 253 5.02 -7.70 15.81
C LYS A 253 5.64 -6.66 14.88
N ASN A 254 6.37 -5.71 15.41
CA ASN A 254 6.95 -4.58 14.69
C ASN A 254 8.40 -4.82 14.27
N ILE A 255 8.77 -4.29 13.11
CA ILE A 255 10.18 -4.11 12.70
C ILE A 255 10.35 -2.71 12.13
N GLU A 256 11.15 -1.91 12.80
CA GLU A 256 11.56 -0.59 12.30
C GLU A 256 12.70 -0.73 11.27
N VAL A 257 12.59 -0.05 10.15
CA VAL A 257 13.63 0.06 9.13
C VAL A 257 14.18 1.48 9.15
N ASN A 258 15.35 1.64 9.75
CA ASN A 258 15.98 2.94 9.89
C ASN A 258 16.39 3.52 8.54
N GLY A 259 16.11 4.81 8.34
CA GLY A 259 16.55 5.58 7.18
C GLY A 259 15.77 5.34 5.89
N ALA A 260 14.82 4.40 5.85
CA ALA A 260 14.01 4.15 4.66
C ALA A 260 12.98 5.27 4.45
N SER A 261 12.85 5.74 3.22
CA SER A 261 11.71 6.58 2.79
C SER A 261 10.44 5.73 2.62
N HIS A 262 9.28 6.36 2.51
CA HIS A 262 8.03 5.65 2.27
C HIS A 262 8.07 4.79 1.00
N MET A 263 8.42 5.43 -0.12
CA MET A 263 8.58 4.73 -1.40
C MET A 263 9.72 3.72 -1.33
N GLY A 264 10.79 4.08 -0.61
CA GLY A 264 11.96 3.23 -0.39
C GLY A 264 11.64 1.95 0.38
N LEU A 265 10.69 1.96 1.31
CA LEU A 265 10.29 0.75 2.04
C LEU A 265 9.95 -0.43 1.11
N ALA A 266 9.47 -0.17 -0.11
CA ALA A 266 9.27 -1.21 -1.11
C ALA A 266 10.57 -1.76 -1.71
N PHE A 267 11.71 -1.07 -1.52
CA PHE A 267 13.00 -1.35 -2.17
C PHE A 267 14.19 -1.37 -1.21
N ASN A 268 14.01 -1.10 0.07
CA ASN A 268 15.09 -1.00 1.04
C ASN A 268 15.58 -2.38 1.48
N ILE A 269 16.90 -2.54 1.62
CA ILE A 269 17.53 -3.79 2.09
C ILE A 269 17.00 -4.18 3.48
N GLY A 270 16.80 -3.20 4.37
CA GLY A 270 16.22 -3.41 5.70
C GLY A 270 14.82 -4.01 5.65
N SER A 271 13.98 -3.50 4.72
CA SER A 271 12.61 -4.03 4.51
C SER A 271 12.64 -5.48 4.04
N TYR A 272 13.54 -5.84 3.14
CA TYR A 272 13.67 -7.22 2.67
C TYR A 272 14.21 -8.17 3.75
N ARG A 273 15.10 -7.69 4.63
CA ARG A 273 15.51 -8.46 5.83
C ARG A 273 14.34 -8.66 6.79
N ALA A 274 13.57 -7.61 7.03
CA ALA A 274 12.39 -7.66 7.89
C ALA A 274 11.34 -8.62 7.32
N LEU A 275 11.07 -8.54 6.01
CA LEU A 275 10.20 -9.48 5.30
C LEU A 275 10.68 -10.91 5.44
N ALA A 276 11.97 -11.18 5.16
CA ALA A 276 12.55 -12.52 5.31
C ALA A 276 12.32 -13.09 6.72
N LYS A 277 12.57 -12.27 7.76
CA LYS A 277 12.35 -12.66 9.15
C LYS A 277 10.89 -13.00 9.44
N ARG A 278 9.94 -12.20 8.96
CA ARG A 278 8.49 -12.43 9.20
C ARG A 278 7.93 -13.57 8.37
N LEU A 279 8.46 -13.78 7.18
CA LEU A 279 8.07 -14.90 6.33
C LEU A 279 8.53 -16.26 6.89
N ALA A 280 9.72 -16.32 7.49
CA ALA A 280 10.30 -17.53 8.08
C ALA A 280 9.74 -17.87 9.47
N GLN A 281 9.06 -16.92 10.13
CA GLN A 281 8.50 -17.12 11.46
C GLN A 281 7.42 -18.22 11.42
N LYS A 282 7.58 -19.25 12.24
CA LYS A 282 6.52 -20.27 12.46
C LYS A 282 5.38 -19.64 13.24
N VAL A 283 4.17 -19.84 12.76
CA VAL A 283 2.91 -19.35 13.33
C VAL A 283 2.10 -20.52 13.85
#